data_3029c34e04d1ba09a5a2eb39b9b2ab48
#
_entry.id   3029c34e04d1ba09a5a2eb39b9b2ab48
#
_cell.length_a   1.000
_cell.length_b   1.000
_cell.length_c   1.000
_cell.angle_alpha   90.00
_cell.angle_beta   90.00
_cell.angle_gamma   90.00
#
_symmetry.space_group_name_H-M   'P 1'
#
loop_
_entity.id
_entity.type
_entity.pdbx_description
1 polymer ?
#
loop_
_entity_poly.entity_id
_entity_poly.type
_entity_poly.pdbx_seq_one_letter_code
_entity_poly.pdbx_strand_id
1 'polypeptide(L)'
;TSLNRPAWQPPDFVFGIIWPYNFIVIGLSAIQIANNQSKNVVIIWLTILALSIAFALNWAYQFYVPHNLTIASISLAMVALLTLPLTYFTFKTSLVYGLVFTPYQLWVITASLLSYSYSKLN
;
A
#
# COMPACT_ATOMS: atom_id res chain seq x y z
N THR A 1 -18.97 13.14 -1.13
CA THR A 1 -19.40 11.84 -0.65
C THR A 1 -20.27 12.00 0.59
N SER A 2 -21.05 10.96 0.89
CA SER A 2 -21.88 10.95 2.10
C SER A 2 -21.09 10.60 3.37
N LEU A 3 -19.83 10.18 3.25
CA LEU A 3 -19.01 9.80 4.39
C LEU A 3 -18.38 11.01 5.06
N ASN A 4 -18.34 10.99 6.40
CA ASN A 4 -17.66 12.02 7.18
C ASN A 4 -16.15 11.84 7.05
N ARG A 5 -15.42 12.89 6.72
CA ARG A 5 -13.96 12.86 6.53
C ARG A 5 -13.24 13.19 7.83
N PRO A 6 -12.12 12.48 8.12
CA PRO A 6 -11.25 12.92 9.22
C PRO A 6 -10.68 14.30 8.96
N ALA A 7 -10.50 15.09 10.03
CA ALA A 7 -9.98 16.45 9.90
C ALA A 7 -8.54 16.50 9.36
N TRP A 8 -7.74 15.42 9.59
CA TRP A 8 -6.35 15.35 9.17
C TRP A 8 -6.16 14.74 7.77
N GLN A 9 -7.27 14.47 7.04
CA GLN A 9 -7.17 13.89 5.70
C GLN A 9 -6.36 14.80 4.78
N PRO A 10 -5.38 14.25 4.03
CA PRO A 10 -4.63 15.05 3.06
C PRO A 10 -5.54 15.63 1.97
N PRO A 11 -5.16 16.77 1.37
CA PRO A 11 -5.92 17.34 0.24
C PRO A 11 -6.03 16.36 -0.93
N ASP A 12 -7.09 16.50 -1.73
CA ASP A 12 -7.36 15.56 -2.83
C ASP A 12 -6.24 15.52 -3.87
N PHE A 13 -5.54 16.63 -4.12
CA PHE A 13 -4.46 16.63 -5.10
C PHE A 13 -3.27 15.74 -4.69
N VAL A 14 -3.08 15.51 -3.39
CA VAL A 14 -2.01 14.62 -2.88
C VAL A 14 -2.25 13.20 -3.38
N PHE A 15 -3.50 12.75 -3.38
CA PHE A 15 -3.84 11.41 -3.88
C PHE A 15 -3.49 11.26 -5.37
N GLY A 16 -3.71 12.32 -6.16
CA GLY A 16 -3.39 12.32 -7.58
C GLY A 16 -1.89 12.26 -7.89
N ILE A 17 -1.05 12.66 -6.93
CA ILE A 17 0.41 12.60 -7.06
C ILE A 17 0.94 11.27 -6.52
N ILE A 18 0.43 10.84 -5.37
CA ILE A 18 0.93 9.68 -4.64
C ILE A 18 0.66 8.37 -5.39
N TRP A 19 -0.52 8.21 -5.98
CA TRP A 19 -0.85 6.92 -6.62
C TRP A 19 0.00 6.62 -7.84
N PRO A 20 0.22 7.56 -8.80
CA PRO A 20 1.17 7.29 -9.89
C PRO A 20 2.58 7.03 -9.38
N TYR A 21 3.03 7.76 -8.37
CA TYR A 21 4.34 7.54 -7.75
C TYR A 21 4.44 6.10 -7.22
N ASN A 22 3.43 5.65 -6.47
CA ASN A 22 3.42 4.30 -5.90
C ASN A 22 3.50 3.23 -6.97
N PHE A 23 2.73 3.35 -8.05
CA PHE A 23 2.74 2.37 -9.15
C PHE A 23 4.10 2.31 -9.84
N ILE A 24 4.72 3.46 -10.09
CA ILE A 24 6.03 3.53 -10.73
C ILE A 24 7.08 2.88 -9.83
N VAL A 25 7.07 3.19 -8.54
CA VAL A 25 8.03 2.66 -7.57
C VAL A 25 7.90 1.15 -7.43
N ILE A 26 6.67 0.64 -7.37
CA ILE A 26 6.42 -0.80 -7.29
C ILE A 26 7.00 -1.51 -8.52
N GLY A 27 6.73 -0.97 -9.71
CA GLY A 27 7.24 -1.54 -10.96
C GLY A 27 8.76 -1.54 -11.03
N LEU A 28 9.40 -0.42 -10.69
CA LEU A 28 10.85 -0.31 -10.69
C LEU A 28 11.48 -1.23 -9.65
N SER A 29 10.87 -1.33 -8.47
CA SER A 29 11.37 -2.23 -7.41
C SER A 29 11.25 -3.69 -7.84
N ALA A 30 10.17 -4.07 -8.49
CA ALA A 30 9.98 -5.43 -9.00
C ALA A 30 11.08 -5.79 -10.01
N ILE A 31 11.41 -4.88 -10.91
CA ILE A 31 12.48 -5.08 -11.90
C ILE A 31 13.82 -5.23 -11.18
N GLN A 32 14.10 -4.40 -10.20
CA GLN A 32 15.36 -4.44 -9.46
C GLN A 32 15.50 -5.75 -8.69
N ILE A 33 14.44 -6.20 -8.03
CA ILE A 33 14.41 -7.48 -7.32
C ILE A 33 14.64 -8.64 -8.31
N ALA A 34 13.95 -8.61 -9.45
CA ALA A 34 14.06 -9.66 -10.46
C ALA A 34 15.48 -9.78 -11.02
N ASN A 35 16.20 -8.66 -11.15
CA ASN A 35 17.53 -8.63 -11.74
C ASN A 35 18.65 -8.94 -10.74
N ASN A 36 18.40 -8.79 -9.44
CA ASN A 36 19.49 -8.82 -8.44
C ASN A 36 19.31 -9.87 -7.34
N GLN A 37 18.16 -10.55 -7.29
CA GLN A 37 17.90 -11.55 -6.26
C GLN A 37 17.73 -12.93 -6.86
N SER A 38 17.84 -13.97 -6.01
CA SER A 38 17.61 -15.34 -6.43
C SER A 38 16.16 -15.54 -6.86
N LYS A 39 15.92 -16.56 -7.69
CA LYS A 39 14.59 -16.89 -8.17
C LYS A 39 13.59 -17.08 -6.99
N ASN A 40 14.03 -17.72 -5.91
CA ASN A 40 13.17 -17.95 -4.76
C ASN A 40 12.74 -16.64 -4.09
N VAL A 41 13.67 -15.69 -3.93
CA VAL A 41 13.36 -14.37 -3.36
C VAL A 41 12.41 -13.60 -4.27
N VAL A 42 12.64 -13.67 -5.59
CA VAL A 42 11.75 -13.01 -6.57
C VAL A 42 10.33 -13.55 -6.46
N ILE A 43 10.18 -14.87 -6.41
CA ILE A 43 8.86 -15.51 -6.31
C ILE A 43 8.17 -15.11 -5.01
N ILE A 44 8.88 -15.11 -3.88
CA ILE A 44 8.32 -14.72 -2.58
C ILE A 44 7.89 -13.26 -2.62
N TRP A 45 8.74 -12.38 -3.11
CA TRP A 45 8.44 -10.94 -3.18
C TRP A 45 7.21 -10.66 -4.03
N LEU A 46 7.14 -11.28 -5.22
CA LEU A 46 6.00 -11.11 -6.13
C LEU A 46 4.71 -11.73 -5.57
N THR A 47 4.82 -12.85 -4.84
CA THR A 47 3.66 -13.47 -4.20
C THR A 47 3.09 -12.58 -3.10
N ILE A 48 3.96 -12.02 -2.26
CA ILE A 48 3.54 -11.08 -1.21
C ILE A 48 2.91 -9.84 -1.83
N LEU A 49 3.50 -9.32 -2.92
CA LEU A 49 2.94 -8.19 -3.63
C LEU A 49 1.54 -8.50 -4.18
N ALA A 50 1.36 -9.68 -4.77
CA ALA A 50 0.05 -10.09 -5.30
C ALA A 50 -1.01 -10.18 -4.20
N LEU A 51 -0.66 -10.73 -3.03
CA LEU A 51 -1.56 -10.76 -1.87
C LEU A 51 -1.90 -9.36 -1.39
N SER A 52 -0.90 -8.48 -1.33
CA SER A 52 -1.10 -7.08 -0.96
C SER A 52 -2.07 -6.39 -1.90
N ILE A 53 -1.92 -6.60 -3.21
CA ILE A 53 -2.82 -6.04 -4.22
C ILE A 53 -4.25 -6.58 -4.04
N ALA A 54 -4.39 -7.88 -3.76
CA ALA A 54 -5.71 -8.48 -3.53
C ALA A 54 -6.42 -7.81 -2.33
N PHE A 55 -5.69 -7.58 -1.23
CA PHE A 55 -6.26 -6.88 -0.07
C PHE A 55 -6.58 -5.42 -0.40
N ALA A 56 -5.75 -4.76 -1.20
CA ALA A 56 -6.01 -3.38 -1.63
C ALA A 56 -7.29 -3.28 -2.46
N LEU A 57 -7.52 -4.24 -3.35
CA LEU A 57 -8.74 -4.30 -4.15
C LEU A 57 -9.96 -4.57 -3.26
N ASN A 58 -9.82 -5.46 -2.27
CA ASN A 58 -10.90 -5.71 -1.33
C ASN A 58 -11.21 -4.46 -0.48
N TRP A 59 -10.16 -3.73 -0.07
CA TRP A 59 -10.37 -2.47 0.63
C TRP A 59 -11.19 -1.50 -0.22
N ALA A 60 -10.83 -1.34 -1.48
CA ALA A 60 -11.53 -0.41 -2.37
C ALA A 60 -12.99 -0.82 -2.53
N TYR A 61 -13.26 -2.12 -2.73
CA TYR A 61 -14.62 -2.61 -2.85
C TYR A 61 -15.42 -2.34 -1.58
N GLN A 62 -14.90 -2.75 -0.42
CA GLN A 62 -15.63 -2.62 0.86
C GLN A 62 -15.84 -1.16 1.25
N PHE A 63 -14.88 -0.30 0.91
CA PHE A 63 -14.97 1.13 1.26
C PHE A 63 -16.01 1.85 0.40
N TYR A 64 -16.00 1.61 -0.91
CA TYR A 64 -16.78 2.42 -1.85
C TYR A 64 -18.16 1.84 -2.19
N VAL A 65 -18.34 0.53 -2.08
CA VAL A 65 -19.61 -0.11 -2.49
C VAL A 65 -20.54 -0.35 -1.30
N PRO A 66 -20.29 -1.36 -0.40
CA PRO A 66 -21.16 -1.54 0.75
C PRO A 66 -20.90 -0.55 1.90
N HIS A 67 -19.84 0.24 1.82
CA HIS A 67 -19.37 1.11 2.91
C HIS A 67 -19.11 0.33 4.21
N ASN A 68 -18.59 -0.90 4.08
CA ASN A 68 -18.19 -1.70 5.24
C ASN A 68 -16.81 -1.25 5.68
N LEU A 69 -16.77 -0.16 6.44
CA LEU A 69 -15.52 0.52 6.76
C LEU A 69 -14.64 -0.28 7.71
N THR A 70 -15.21 -1.16 8.53
CA THR A 70 -14.44 -2.03 9.42
C THR A 70 -13.63 -3.03 8.62
N ILE A 71 -14.27 -3.75 7.66
CA ILE A 71 -13.57 -4.71 6.80
C ILE A 71 -12.57 -4.00 5.90
N ALA A 72 -12.93 -2.80 5.40
CA ALA A 72 -12.02 -1.99 4.60
C ALA A 72 -10.75 -1.64 5.38
N SER A 73 -10.90 -1.22 6.65
CA SER A 73 -9.75 -0.89 7.51
C SER A 73 -8.86 -2.09 7.76
N ILE A 74 -9.45 -3.25 8.01
CA ILE A 74 -8.70 -4.49 8.23
C ILE A 74 -7.93 -4.87 6.95
N SER A 75 -8.57 -4.79 5.79
CA SER A 75 -7.92 -5.09 4.51
C SER A 75 -6.73 -4.19 4.25
N LEU A 76 -6.87 -2.89 4.50
CA LEU A 76 -5.77 -1.95 4.25
C LEU A 76 -4.66 -2.11 5.29
N ALA A 77 -4.98 -2.48 6.53
CA ALA A 77 -3.98 -2.82 7.53
C ALA A 77 -3.16 -4.04 7.09
N MET A 78 -3.79 -5.04 6.47
CA MET A 78 -3.07 -6.19 5.91
C MET A 78 -2.16 -5.77 4.77
N VAL A 79 -2.57 -4.81 3.93
CA VAL A 79 -1.69 -4.25 2.88
C VAL A 79 -0.45 -3.65 3.53
N ALA A 80 -0.62 -2.84 4.57
CA ALA A 80 0.51 -2.21 5.26
C ALA A 80 1.46 -3.24 5.85
N LEU A 81 0.92 -4.30 6.47
CA LEU A 81 1.74 -5.36 7.05
C LEU A 81 2.49 -6.16 5.98
N LEU A 82 1.84 -6.49 4.87
CA LEU A 82 2.47 -7.23 3.77
C LEU A 82 3.53 -6.40 3.05
N THR A 83 3.39 -5.08 3.06
CA THR A 83 4.37 -4.18 2.43
C THR A 83 5.68 -4.13 3.24
N LEU A 84 5.65 -4.41 4.55
CA LEU A 84 6.87 -4.40 5.37
C LEU A 84 7.95 -5.35 4.84
N PRO A 85 7.66 -6.65 4.58
CA PRO A 85 8.68 -7.52 3.97
C PRO A 85 9.11 -7.05 2.59
N LEU A 86 8.20 -6.48 1.79
CA LEU A 86 8.55 -5.95 0.48
C LEU A 86 9.58 -4.83 0.60
N THR A 87 9.35 -3.91 1.53
CA THR A 87 10.27 -2.80 1.80
C THR A 87 11.63 -3.32 2.27
N TYR A 88 11.62 -4.30 3.19
CA TYR A 88 12.85 -4.89 3.72
C TYR A 88 13.70 -5.49 2.61
N PHE A 89 13.13 -6.34 1.75
CA PHE A 89 13.88 -6.97 0.67
C PHE A 89 14.32 -5.96 -0.39
N THR A 90 13.55 -4.90 -0.61
CA THR A 90 13.95 -3.83 -1.53
C THR A 90 15.17 -3.10 -0.98
N PHE A 91 15.23 -2.81 0.32
CA PHE A 91 16.42 -2.23 0.94
C PHE A 91 17.64 -3.14 0.84
N LYS A 92 17.44 -4.45 1.03
CA LYS A 92 18.55 -5.41 0.91
C LYS A 92 19.09 -5.50 -0.52
N THR A 93 18.23 -5.24 -1.50
CA THR A 93 18.65 -5.27 -2.90
C THR A 93 19.36 -4.00 -3.31
N SER A 94 18.85 -2.85 -2.89
CA SER A 94 19.42 -1.54 -3.22
C SER A 94 18.95 -0.51 -2.20
N LEU A 95 19.90 0.21 -1.60
CA LEU A 95 19.57 1.30 -0.67
C LEU A 95 18.75 2.37 -1.36
N VAL A 96 19.11 2.72 -2.60
CA VAL A 96 18.40 3.76 -3.37
C VAL A 96 16.94 3.36 -3.59
N TYR A 97 16.70 2.12 -4.06
CA TYR A 97 15.34 1.66 -4.32
C TYR A 97 14.56 1.47 -3.02
N GLY A 98 15.23 1.05 -1.94
CA GLY A 98 14.59 0.98 -0.62
C GLY A 98 14.12 2.35 -0.15
N LEU A 99 14.95 3.38 -0.30
CA LEU A 99 14.58 4.74 0.06
C LEU A 99 13.45 5.28 -0.80
N VAL A 100 13.45 4.95 -2.10
CA VAL A 100 12.39 5.36 -3.03
C VAL A 100 11.09 4.61 -2.74
N PHE A 101 11.17 3.36 -2.25
CA PHE A 101 10.00 2.55 -1.90
C PHE A 101 9.39 2.97 -0.56
N THR A 102 10.18 3.56 0.34
CA THR A 102 9.73 3.95 1.68
C THR A 102 8.51 4.89 1.67
N PRO A 103 8.39 5.91 0.79
CA PRO A 103 7.18 6.73 0.74
C PRO A 103 5.91 5.90 0.48
N TYR A 104 5.99 4.85 -0.33
CA TYR A 104 4.85 3.96 -0.53
C TYR A 104 4.48 3.24 0.77
N GLN A 105 5.48 2.71 1.49
CA GLN A 105 5.24 2.04 2.78
C GLN A 105 4.57 3.01 3.77
N LEU A 106 5.10 4.22 3.87
CA LEU A 106 4.53 5.23 4.76
C LEU A 106 3.11 5.63 4.33
N TRP A 107 2.88 5.70 3.02
CA TRP A 107 1.56 6.02 2.50
C TRP A 107 0.53 4.95 2.83
N VAL A 108 0.85 3.66 2.67
CA VAL A 108 -0.11 2.61 2.99
C VAL A 108 -0.41 2.55 4.49
N ILE A 109 0.58 2.86 5.35
CA ILE A 109 0.34 2.98 6.79
C ILE A 109 -0.60 4.16 7.06
N THR A 110 -0.34 5.31 6.47
CA THR A 110 -1.17 6.49 6.61
C THR A 110 -2.60 6.23 6.11
N ALA A 111 -2.72 5.60 4.95
CA ALA A 111 -4.02 5.25 4.38
C ALA A 111 -4.78 4.27 5.26
N SER A 112 -4.08 3.33 5.89
CA SER A 112 -4.69 2.40 6.84
C SER A 112 -5.28 3.15 8.04
N LEU A 113 -4.53 4.10 8.61
CA LEU A 113 -5.01 4.93 9.72
C LEU A 113 -6.17 5.81 9.27
N LEU A 114 -6.12 6.34 8.06
CA LEU A 114 -7.19 7.16 7.49
C LEU A 114 -8.47 6.34 7.34
N SER A 115 -8.36 5.12 6.81
CA SER A 115 -9.50 4.22 6.66
C SER A 115 -10.11 3.85 8.01
N TYR A 116 -9.26 3.60 9.01
CA TYR A 116 -9.72 3.34 10.37
C TYR A 116 -10.46 4.54 10.94
N SER A 117 -9.96 5.77 10.70
CA SER A 117 -10.63 7.00 11.15
C SER A 117 -12.00 7.16 10.49
N TYR A 118 -12.12 6.82 9.19
CA TYR A 118 -13.43 6.80 8.55
C TYR A 118 -14.40 5.84 9.24
N SER A 119 -13.92 4.66 9.64
CA SER A 119 -14.79 3.68 10.32
C SER A 119 -15.26 4.18 11.67
N LYS A 120 -14.45 5.01 12.34
CA LYS A 120 -14.83 5.62 13.64
C LYS A 120 -15.85 6.74 13.47
N LEU A 121 -15.79 7.48 12.36
CA LEU A 121 -16.68 8.64 12.12
C LEU A 121 -18.01 8.22 11.46
N ASN A 122 -18.09 7.01 10.98
CA ASN A 122 -19.26 6.49 10.29
C ASN A 122 -19.69 5.14 10.85
#